data_bad3bed792e114698803ea456e412bce
#
_entry.id   bad3bed792e114698803ea456e412bce
#
_cell.length_a   1.000
_cell.length_b   1.000
_cell.length_c   1.000
_cell.angle_alpha   90.00
_cell.angle_beta   90.00
_cell.angle_gamma   90.00
#
_symmetry.space_group_name_H-M   'P 1'
#
loop_
_entity.id
_entity.type
_entity.pdbx_description
1 polymer ?
#
loop_
_entity_poly.entity_id
_entity_poly.type
_entity_poly.pdbx_seq_one_letter_code
_entity_poly.pdbx_strand_id
1 'polypeptide(L)'
;MTTTSGWLTHPKRQPLRKLLFQVHLWSGIGLGLYIFFISVTGSVLVYRNELLMWATPEPYISSAPGPALNDDALKNAAVTAHPGYRVTRLSRHYNPGYAAEIRLSKGNRTIVRHFDPHIGVDVGSARPLGVLFVTGLMEVHDNFFAGRTGQIINGIGAMAVVLVALTGLVIWWPGSSRWQRSLVVHRGVGWKRFNWDLHSMMGFWSLGFTLIFAISGIYLCFPEAFHTWADRTFELTQDNAGQRPIDRILYWLAFSHFGRINGIGLVCDGPGFCDQAIKATWAFFGMVPAAMFVTGSIMWWNRVVKRWLRPASVKHSSR
;
A
#
# COMPACT_ATOMS: atom_id res chain seq x y z
N MET A 1 -24.82 -31.65 18.67
CA MET A 1 -25.17 -31.07 17.34
C MET A 1 -25.89 -29.70 17.39
N THR A 2 -25.66 -28.85 18.40
CA THR A 2 -26.48 -27.64 18.66
C THR A 2 -25.78 -26.29 18.46
N THR A 3 -24.52 -26.27 18.05
CA THR A 3 -23.73 -25.00 17.96
C THR A 3 -23.82 -24.26 16.61
N THR A 4 -23.94 -24.99 15.51
CA THR A 4 -23.99 -24.40 14.16
C THR A 4 -25.30 -23.64 13.86
N SER A 5 -26.45 -24.17 14.34
CA SER A 5 -27.74 -23.50 14.14
C SER A 5 -27.84 -22.16 14.85
N GLY A 6 -27.18 -22.00 16.01
CA GLY A 6 -27.19 -20.75 16.77
C GLY A 6 -26.44 -19.60 16.09
N TRP A 7 -25.38 -19.87 15.34
CA TRP A 7 -24.64 -18.85 14.56
C TRP A 7 -25.42 -18.37 13.34
N LEU A 8 -26.18 -19.27 12.71
CA LEU A 8 -26.95 -18.92 11.52
C LEU A 8 -28.21 -18.10 11.86
N THR A 9 -28.85 -18.39 12.99
CA THR A 9 -30.14 -17.79 13.35
C THR A 9 -30.03 -16.68 14.40
N HIS A 10 -29.17 -16.83 15.41
CA HIS A 10 -29.03 -15.90 16.54
C HIS A 10 -27.58 -15.54 16.83
N PRO A 11 -26.81 -15.00 15.85
CA PRO A 11 -25.37 -14.75 16.00
C PRO A 11 -25.05 -13.77 17.13
N LYS A 12 -25.94 -12.82 17.43
CA LYS A 12 -25.74 -11.81 18.49
C LYS A 12 -25.69 -12.39 19.91
N ARG A 13 -26.20 -13.58 20.13
CA ARG A 13 -26.22 -14.25 21.45
C ARG A 13 -24.94 -15.03 21.74
N GLN A 14 -24.08 -15.25 20.72
CA GLN A 14 -22.87 -16.05 20.86
C GLN A 14 -21.79 -15.32 21.66
N PRO A 15 -21.20 -15.94 22.71
CA PRO A 15 -20.17 -15.30 23.55
C PRO A 15 -18.90 -15.01 22.77
N LEU A 16 -18.47 -15.90 21.88
CA LEU A 16 -17.31 -15.71 21.00
C LEU A 16 -17.45 -14.43 20.15
N ARG A 17 -18.65 -14.10 19.68
CA ARG A 17 -18.86 -12.86 18.92
C ARG A 17 -18.59 -11.61 19.75
N LYS A 18 -18.86 -11.65 21.05
CA LYS A 18 -18.55 -10.51 21.95
C LYS A 18 -17.03 -10.33 22.09
N LEU A 19 -16.30 -11.46 22.22
CA LEU A 19 -14.84 -11.45 22.26
C LEU A 19 -14.26 -10.90 20.95
N LEU A 20 -14.67 -11.45 19.81
CA LEU A 20 -14.23 -11.00 18.48
C LEU A 20 -14.56 -9.53 18.23
N PHE A 21 -15.68 -9.03 18.75
CA PHE A 21 -16.02 -7.61 18.69
C PHE A 21 -14.99 -6.76 19.47
N GLN A 22 -14.54 -7.17 20.63
CA GLN A 22 -13.51 -6.45 21.37
C GLN A 22 -12.16 -6.50 20.64
N VAL A 23 -11.79 -7.67 20.12
CA VAL A 23 -10.58 -7.81 19.29
C VAL A 23 -10.63 -6.87 18.10
N HIS A 24 -11.70 -6.90 17.32
CA HIS A 24 -11.86 -6.02 16.15
C HIS A 24 -11.82 -4.53 16.53
N LEU A 25 -12.52 -4.16 17.59
CA LEU A 25 -12.58 -2.76 18.05
C LEU A 25 -11.19 -2.23 18.42
N TRP A 26 -10.49 -2.94 19.30
CA TRP A 26 -9.21 -2.48 19.81
C TRP A 26 -8.06 -2.62 18.83
N SER A 27 -8.03 -3.70 18.04
CA SER A 27 -7.06 -3.84 16.94
C SER A 27 -7.33 -2.83 15.83
N GLY A 28 -8.60 -2.59 15.47
CA GLY A 28 -8.97 -1.59 14.46
C GLY A 28 -8.59 -0.16 14.85
N ILE A 29 -8.69 0.21 16.12
CA ILE A 29 -8.23 1.52 16.61
C ILE A 29 -6.72 1.55 16.76
N GLY A 30 -6.11 0.53 17.36
CA GLY A 30 -4.66 0.48 17.58
C GLY A 30 -3.84 0.45 16.29
N LEU A 31 -4.33 -0.24 15.27
CA LEU A 31 -3.70 -0.30 13.95
C LEU A 31 -4.22 0.76 12.98
N GLY A 32 -5.22 1.53 13.39
CA GLY A 32 -6.00 2.35 12.46
C GLY A 32 -5.16 3.40 11.73
N LEU A 33 -4.22 4.04 12.43
CA LEU A 33 -3.33 5.02 11.81
C LEU A 33 -2.38 4.36 10.80
N TYR A 34 -1.86 3.16 11.12
CA TYR A 34 -1.08 2.33 10.20
C TYR A 34 -1.92 2.01 8.95
N ILE A 35 -3.14 1.47 9.14
CA ILE A 35 -4.06 1.14 8.04
C ILE A 35 -4.33 2.36 7.17
N PHE A 36 -4.55 3.53 7.78
CA PHE A 36 -4.80 4.77 7.07
C PHE A 36 -3.63 5.15 6.16
N PHE A 37 -2.41 5.22 6.68
CA PHE A 37 -1.25 5.60 5.89
C PHE A 37 -0.92 4.60 4.78
N ILE A 38 -0.95 3.28 5.08
CA ILE A 38 -0.68 2.24 4.08
C ILE A 38 -1.75 2.25 2.98
N SER A 39 -3.02 2.43 3.32
CA SER A 39 -4.11 2.51 2.35
C SER A 39 -3.99 3.73 1.44
N VAL A 40 -3.75 4.91 2.01
CA VAL A 40 -3.63 6.15 1.24
C VAL A 40 -2.41 6.10 0.32
N THR A 41 -1.23 5.75 0.86
CA THR A 41 -0.01 5.65 0.05
C THR A 41 -0.12 4.58 -1.02
N GLY A 42 -0.62 3.39 -0.69
CA GLY A 42 -0.82 2.31 -1.66
C GLY A 42 -1.78 2.70 -2.79
N SER A 43 -2.90 3.37 -2.48
CA SER A 43 -3.85 3.84 -3.48
C SER A 43 -3.23 4.85 -4.46
N VAL A 44 -2.39 5.76 -3.97
CA VAL A 44 -1.64 6.71 -4.82
C VAL A 44 -0.60 5.97 -5.66
N LEU A 45 0.10 5.00 -5.07
CA LEU A 45 1.17 4.24 -5.74
C LEU A 45 0.68 3.27 -6.81
N VAL A 46 -0.62 3.01 -6.92
CA VAL A 46 -1.18 2.32 -8.10
C VAL A 46 -0.79 3.06 -9.39
N TYR A 47 -0.70 4.40 -9.35
CA TYR A 47 -0.29 5.27 -10.45
C TYR A 47 1.20 5.66 -10.40
N ARG A 48 2.05 4.91 -9.68
CA ARG A 48 3.47 5.28 -9.47
C ARG A 48 4.25 5.53 -10.77
N ASN A 49 3.97 4.76 -11.82
CA ASN A 49 4.69 4.90 -13.08
C ASN A 49 4.32 6.21 -13.78
N GLU A 50 3.03 6.55 -13.81
CA GLU A 50 2.53 7.80 -14.36
C GLU A 50 3.02 9.00 -13.55
N LEU A 51 2.99 8.89 -12.23
CA LEU A 51 3.51 9.92 -11.33
C LEU A 51 5.02 10.14 -11.51
N LEU A 52 5.80 9.05 -11.66
CA LEU A 52 7.23 9.16 -11.93
C LEU A 52 7.49 9.75 -13.31
N MET A 53 6.76 9.34 -14.35
CA MET A 53 6.88 9.93 -15.69
C MET A 53 6.56 11.44 -15.67
N TRP A 54 5.46 11.82 -15.00
CA TRP A 54 5.10 13.23 -14.86
C TRP A 54 6.12 14.03 -14.02
N ALA A 55 6.69 13.40 -12.98
CA ALA A 55 7.64 14.04 -12.07
C ALA A 55 9.07 14.07 -12.61
N THR A 56 9.39 13.27 -13.63
CA THR A 56 10.72 13.21 -14.24
C THR A 56 10.79 14.24 -15.37
N PRO A 57 11.73 15.20 -15.33
CA PRO A 57 11.93 16.15 -16.39
C PRO A 57 12.29 15.44 -17.71
N GLU A 58 12.01 16.10 -18.83
CA GLU A 58 12.50 15.61 -20.12
C GLU A 58 14.03 15.42 -20.08
N PRO A 59 14.55 14.38 -20.73
CA PRO A 59 15.98 14.11 -20.74
C PRO A 59 16.72 15.31 -21.37
N TYR A 60 17.69 15.83 -20.65
CA TYR A 60 18.56 16.85 -21.22
C TYR A 60 19.43 16.25 -22.33
N ILE A 61 19.38 16.86 -23.50
CA ILE A 61 20.21 16.51 -24.66
C ILE A 61 21.10 17.73 -24.95
N SER A 62 22.41 17.49 -24.93
CA SER A 62 23.37 18.54 -25.26
C SER A 62 23.25 18.97 -26.74
N SER A 63 23.22 20.25 -26.96
CA SER A 63 23.33 20.86 -28.28
C SER A 63 24.76 21.36 -28.57
N ALA A 64 25.69 21.17 -27.63
CA ALA A 64 27.06 21.64 -27.79
C ALA A 64 27.81 20.81 -28.86
N PRO A 65 28.55 21.46 -29.78
CA PRO A 65 29.32 20.76 -30.78
C PRO A 65 30.58 20.13 -30.20
N GLY A 66 31.05 19.08 -30.86
CA GLY A 66 32.31 18.42 -30.52
C GLY A 66 32.15 17.07 -29.83
N PRO A 67 33.25 16.38 -29.51
CA PRO A 67 33.25 15.09 -28.83
C PRO A 67 32.84 15.25 -27.35
N ALA A 68 32.20 14.22 -26.78
CA ALA A 68 31.92 14.20 -25.37
C ALA A 68 33.22 14.18 -24.51
N LEU A 69 33.21 14.88 -23.40
CA LEU A 69 34.28 14.89 -22.41
C LEU A 69 34.55 13.47 -21.91
N ASN A 70 35.80 13.14 -21.59
CA ASN A 70 36.13 11.89 -20.91
C ASN A 70 35.64 11.89 -19.47
N ASP A 71 35.70 10.72 -18.82
CA ASP A 71 35.17 10.54 -17.47
C ASP A 71 35.87 11.42 -16.42
N ASP A 72 37.16 11.62 -16.57
CA ASP A 72 37.94 12.38 -15.60
C ASP A 72 37.66 13.89 -15.75
N ALA A 73 37.47 14.39 -16.96
CA ALA A 73 37.05 15.76 -17.19
C ALA A 73 35.65 16.03 -16.61
N LEU A 74 34.68 15.09 -16.78
CA LEU A 74 33.35 15.20 -16.20
C LEU A 74 33.39 15.13 -14.65
N LYS A 75 34.22 14.26 -14.07
CA LYS A 75 34.38 14.18 -12.62
C LYS A 75 34.99 15.48 -12.07
N ASN A 76 35.99 16.03 -12.74
CA ASN A 76 36.60 17.29 -12.35
C ASN A 76 35.60 18.44 -12.45
N ALA A 77 34.84 18.54 -13.53
CA ALA A 77 33.76 19.51 -13.67
C ALA A 77 32.71 19.38 -12.52
N ALA A 78 32.34 18.18 -12.15
CA ALA A 78 31.39 17.93 -11.07
C ALA A 78 31.93 18.36 -9.69
N VAL A 79 33.21 18.11 -9.40
CA VAL A 79 33.86 18.53 -8.15
C VAL A 79 33.99 20.05 -8.11
N THR A 80 34.31 20.67 -9.25
CA THR A 80 34.38 22.14 -9.38
C THR A 80 33.04 22.82 -9.16
N ALA A 81 31.96 22.25 -9.73
CA ALA A 81 30.59 22.77 -9.55
C ALA A 81 30.05 22.56 -8.11
N HIS A 82 30.55 21.53 -7.39
CA HIS A 82 30.11 21.21 -6.04
C HIS A 82 31.27 21.08 -5.06
N PRO A 83 31.82 22.19 -4.56
CA PRO A 83 32.99 22.18 -3.68
C PRO A 83 32.77 21.36 -2.38
N GLY A 84 33.74 20.51 -2.09
CA GLY A 84 33.70 19.64 -0.91
C GLY A 84 32.91 18.35 -1.09
N TYR A 85 32.33 18.11 -2.27
CA TYR A 85 31.79 16.81 -2.65
C TYR A 85 32.84 15.99 -3.39
N ARG A 86 32.74 14.66 -3.28
CA ARG A 86 33.51 13.70 -4.07
C ARG A 86 32.59 12.91 -4.98
N VAL A 87 33.03 12.62 -6.19
CA VAL A 87 32.29 11.76 -7.11
C VAL A 87 32.39 10.31 -6.61
N THR A 88 31.23 9.67 -6.40
CA THR A 88 31.14 8.25 -6.00
C THR A 88 30.72 7.35 -7.13
N ARG A 89 29.99 7.90 -8.10
CA ARG A 89 29.55 7.18 -9.30
C ARG A 89 29.35 8.16 -10.46
N LEU A 90 29.74 7.74 -11.66
CA LEU A 90 29.42 8.38 -12.92
C LEU A 90 28.74 7.35 -13.80
N SER A 91 27.58 7.69 -14.35
CA SER A 91 26.81 6.83 -15.26
C SER A 91 26.52 7.63 -16.53
N ARG A 92 26.89 7.09 -17.69
CA ARG A 92 26.57 7.68 -18.99
C ARG A 92 25.31 7.02 -19.56
N HIS A 93 24.56 7.79 -20.30
CA HIS A 93 23.50 7.25 -21.13
C HIS A 93 24.13 6.53 -22.34
N TYR A 94 23.47 5.48 -22.88
CA TYR A 94 23.96 4.77 -24.07
C TYR A 94 24.06 5.68 -25.31
N ASN A 95 23.24 6.73 -25.39
CA ASN A 95 23.34 7.78 -26.38
C ASN A 95 24.26 8.91 -25.86
N PRO A 96 25.39 9.23 -26.56
CA PRO A 96 26.40 10.17 -26.07
C PRO A 96 25.92 11.61 -25.85
N GLY A 97 24.85 12.05 -26.54
CA GLY A 97 24.32 13.40 -26.40
C GLY A 97 23.49 13.63 -25.12
N TYR A 98 23.10 12.56 -24.43
CA TYR A 98 22.30 12.71 -23.21
C TYR A 98 23.16 13.04 -21.99
N ALA A 99 22.57 13.77 -21.03
CA ALA A 99 23.25 14.13 -19.79
C ALA A 99 23.83 12.89 -19.08
N ALA A 100 25.03 13.05 -18.53
CA ALA A 100 25.67 12.08 -17.66
C ALA A 100 25.15 12.25 -16.23
N GLU A 101 24.74 11.16 -15.58
CA GLU A 101 24.36 11.16 -14.17
C GLU A 101 25.62 11.04 -13.29
N ILE A 102 25.84 11.99 -12.40
CA ILE A 102 26.96 11.98 -11.46
C ILE A 102 26.42 12.01 -10.03
N ARG A 103 26.84 10.98 -9.25
CA ARG A 103 26.57 10.90 -7.82
C ARG A 103 27.73 11.51 -7.04
N LEU A 104 27.39 12.49 -6.22
CA LEU A 104 28.29 13.26 -5.40
C LEU A 104 28.00 13.05 -3.92
N SER A 105 29.03 12.84 -3.09
CA SER A 105 28.89 12.60 -1.64
C SER A 105 29.77 13.52 -0.83
N LYS A 106 29.23 14.05 0.27
CA LYS A 106 29.91 14.88 1.27
C LYS A 106 29.48 14.45 2.67
N GLY A 107 30.33 13.73 3.39
CA GLY A 107 29.95 13.10 4.66
C GLY A 107 28.75 12.17 4.45
N ASN A 108 27.67 12.41 5.17
CA ASN A 108 26.44 11.59 5.08
C ASN A 108 25.43 12.09 4.03
N ARG A 109 25.77 13.18 3.29
CA ARG A 109 24.89 13.74 2.25
C ARG A 109 25.30 13.22 0.89
N THR A 110 24.33 12.74 0.13
CA THR A 110 24.51 12.32 -1.26
C THR A 110 23.53 13.07 -2.14
N ILE A 111 24.03 13.65 -3.24
CA ILE A 111 23.24 14.28 -4.28
C ILE A 111 23.50 13.60 -5.62
N VAL A 112 22.52 13.60 -6.50
CA VAL A 112 22.64 13.07 -7.85
C VAL A 112 22.30 14.18 -8.81
N ARG A 113 23.24 14.50 -9.71
CA ARG A 113 23.17 15.62 -10.64
C ARG A 113 23.35 15.14 -12.07
N HIS A 114 22.73 15.84 -13.00
CA HIS A 114 22.96 15.67 -14.43
C HIS A 114 24.00 16.68 -14.91
N PHE A 115 24.92 16.22 -15.73
CA PHE A 115 25.96 17.05 -16.34
C PHE A 115 25.90 16.92 -17.86
N ASP A 116 26.04 18.05 -18.55
CA ASP A 116 26.18 18.05 -20.00
C ASP A 116 27.46 17.29 -20.38
N PRO A 117 27.36 16.24 -21.23
CA PRO A 117 28.49 15.38 -21.54
C PRO A 117 29.57 16.06 -22.41
N HIS A 118 29.28 17.19 -23.09
CA HIS A 118 30.21 17.87 -23.99
C HIS A 118 30.92 19.04 -23.31
N ILE A 119 30.22 19.81 -22.48
CA ILE A 119 30.76 21.01 -21.84
C ILE A 119 30.95 20.89 -20.33
N GLY A 120 30.49 19.82 -19.71
CA GLY A 120 30.68 19.56 -18.28
C GLY A 120 29.88 20.48 -17.34
N VAL A 121 28.84 21.14 -17.84
CA VAL A 121 28.00 22.02 -17.03
C VAL A 121 26.95 21.20 -16.28
N ASP A 122 26.72 21.57 -15.02
CA ASP A 122 25.63 21.03 -14.22
C ASP A 122 24.27 21.52 -14.74
N VAL A 123 23.46 20.61 -15.26
CA VAL A 123 22.15 20.94 -15.87
C VAL A 123 20.96 20.67 -14.95
N GLY A 124 21.22 20.24 -13.71
CA GLY A 124 20.17 20.14 -12.72
C GLY A 124 20.20 18.85 -11.88
N SER A 125 19.23 18.73 -10.98
CA SER A 125 19.08 17.55 -10.14
C SER A 125 18.54 16.40 -10.97
N ALA A 126 19.19 15.23 -10.86
CA ALA A 126 18.66 13.95 -11.38
C ALA A 126 17.46 13.45 -10.58
N ARG A 127 17.21 14.03 -9.39
CA ARG A 127 16.08 13.71 -8.53
C ARG A 127 15.32 14.98 -8.15
N PRO A 128 14.44 15.48 -9.04
CA PRO A 128 13.61 16.65 -8.74
C PRO A 128 12.62 16.36 -7.61
N LEU A 129 12.04 17.38 -7.02
CA LEU A 129 11.14 17.26 -5.86
C LEU A 129 9.97 16.31 -6.12
N GLY A 130 9.42 16.28 -7.32
CA GLY A 130 8.33 15.35 -7.68
C GLY A 130 8.76 13.89 -7.61
N VAL A 131 9.96 13.56 -8.11
CA VAL A 131 10.53 12.20 -8.00
C VAL A 131 10.81 11.85 -6.55
N LEU A 132 11.37 12.79 -5.76
CA LEU A 132 11.59 12.58 -4.33
C LEU A 132 10.29 12.36 -3.56
N PHE A 133 9.23 13.07 -3.94
CA PHE A 133 7.90 12.87 -3.33
C PHE A 133 7.36 11.45 -3.61
N VAL A 134 7.36 11.03 -4.88
CA VAL A 134 6.86 9.68 -5.24
C VAL A 134 7.70 8.58 -4.61
N THR A 135 9.03 8.70 -4.62
CA THR A 135 9.92 7.74 -3.96
C THR A 135 9.75 7.76 -2.45
N GLY A 136 9.49 8.92 -1.84
CA GLY A 136 9.15 9.04 -0.43
C GLY A 136 7.83 8.33 -0.07
N LEU A 137 6.81 8.41 -0.93
CA LEU A 137 5.58 7.64 -0.74
C LEU A 137 5.85 6.12 -0.81
N MET A 138 6.73 5.68 -1.71
CA MET A 138 7.15 4.27 -1.79
C MET A 138 7.84 3.84 -0.50
N GLU A 139 8.79 4.61 0.01
CA GLU A 139 9.48 4.33 1.27
C GLU A 139 8.51 4.26 2.47
N VAL A 140 7.52 5.17 2.55
CA VAL A 140 6.47 5.09 3.58
C VAL A 140 5.66 3.80 3.44
N HIS A 141 5.24 3.47 2.21
CA HIS A 141 4.39 2.30 1.97
C HIS A 141 5.13 0.98 2.20
N ASP A 142 6.39 0.89 1.75
CA ASP A 142 7.14 -0.35 1.76
C ASP A 142 7.76 -0.64 3.13
N ASN A 143 8.32 0.40 3.81
CA ASN A 143 9.19 0.17 4.97
C ASN A 143 9.27 1.34 5.98
N PHE A 144 8.44 2.38 5.88
CA PHE A 144 8.44 3.54 6.79
C PHE A 144 9.80 4.22 6.94
N PHE A 145 10.62 4.27 5.90
CA PHE A 145 12.01 4.75 5.91
C PHE A 145 12.96 3.96 6.84
N ALA A 146 12.55 2.79 7.34
CA ALA A 146 13.31 1.98 8.29
C ALA A 146 13.94 0.71 7.66
N GLY A 147 13.96 0.63 6.33
CA GLY A 147 14.56 -0.49 5.59
C GLY A 147 13.99 -1.84 6.00
N ARG A 148 14.84 -2.84 6.26
CA ARG A 148 14.39 -4.19 6.59
C ARG A 148 13.52 -4.26 7.86
N THR A 149 13.83 -3.49 8.88
CA THR A 149 13.02 -3.43 10.10
C THR A 149 11.62 -2.91 9.82
N GLY A 150 11.52 -1.84 9.04
CA GLY A 150 10.22 -1.31 8.63
C GLY A 150 9.42 -2.28 7.77
N GLN A 151 10.07 -3.01 6.88
CA GLN A 151 9.45 -4.06 6.07
C GLN A 151 8.87 -5.19 6.96
N ILE A 152 9.60 -5.62 8.01
CA ILE A 152 9.10 -6.62 8.96
C ILE A 152 7.88 -6.09 9.71
N ILE A 153 7.93 -4.85 10.20
CA ILE A 153 6.79 -4.19 10.87
C ILE A 153 5.60 -4.12 9.93
N ASN A 154 5.81 -3.77 8.67
CA ASN A 154 4.76 -3.71 7.65
C ASN A 154 4.12 -5.09 7.40
N GLY A 155 4.92 -6.15 7.31
CA GLY A 155 4.43 -7.51 7.16
C GLY A 155 3.60 -7.99 8.37
N ILE A 156 4.03 -7.66 9.61
CA ILE A 156 3.24 -7.94 10.83
C ILE A 156 1.95 -7.12 10.81
N GLY A 157 2.00 -5.86 10.40
CA GLY A 157 0.83 -5.01 10.21
C GLY A 157 -0.17 -5.61 9.21
N ALA A 158 0.31 -6.13 8.09
CA ALA A 158 -0.52 -6.81 7.09
C ALA A 158 -1.20 -8.08 7.65
N MET A 159 -0.50 -8.88 8.48
CA MET A 159 -1.12 -10.01 9.21
C MET A 159 -2.24 -9.54 10.14
N ALA A 160 -2.02 -8.44 10.84
CA ALA A 160 -3.02 -7.87 11.72
C ALA A 160 -4.23 -7.31 10.93
N VAL A 161 -4.04 -6.78 9.72
CA VAL A 161 -5.15 -6.39 8.82
C VAL A 161 -5.99 -7.60 8.43
N VAL A 162 -5.38 -8.76 8.14
CA VAL A 162 -6.12 -10.02 7.89
C VAL A 162 -7.00 -10.37 9.10
N LEU A 163 -6.44 -10.29 10.31
CA LEU A 163 -7.19 -10.56 11.55
C LEU A 163 -8.38 -9.58 11.70
N VAL A 164 -8.16 -8.29 11.47
CA VAL A 164 -9.23 -7.26 11.53
C VAL A 164 -10.31 -7.56 10.48
N ALA A 165 -9.94 -7.90 9.25
CA ALA A 165 -10.88 -8.20 8.18
C ALA A 165 -11.74 -9.44 8.51
N LEU A 166 -11.12 -10.54 8.98
CA LEU A 166 -11.82 -11.75 9.33
C LEU A 166 -12.74 -11.57 10.55
N THR A 167 -12.27 -10.90 11.60
CA THR A 167 -13.12 -10.58 12.76
C THR A 167 -14.27 -9.65 12.37
N GLY A 168 -14.02 -8.70 11.47
CA GLY A 168 -15.04 -7.82 10.89
C GLY A 168 -16.14 -8.59 10.18
N LEU A 169 -15.79 -9.59 9.36
CA LEU A 169 -16.75 -10.46 8.67
C LEU A 169 -17.66 -11.21 9.66
N VAL A 170 -17.07 -11.78 10.73
CA VAL A 170 -17.84 -12.51 11.76
C VAL A 170 -18.81 -11.56 12.48
N ILE A 171 -18.38 -10.34 12.77
CA ILE A 171 -19.21 -9.32 13.46
C ILE A 171 -20.29 -8.80 12.52
N TRP A 172 -19.95 -8.64 11.23
CA TRP A 172 -20.89 -8.19 10.21
C TRP A 172 -22.08 -9.13 10.06
N TRP A 173 -21.90 -10.47 10.20
CA TRP A 173 -22.93 -11.46 9.94
C TRP A 173 -24.19 -11.22 10.81
N PRO A 174 -25.34 -10.83 10.23
CA PRO A 174 -26.56 -10.50 10.99
C PRO A 174 -27.49 -11.68 11.20
N GLY A 175 -27.16 -12.85 10.62
CA GLY A 175 -28.03 -14.04 10.53
C GLY A 175 -28.72 -14.17 9.16
N SER A 176 -29.11 -15.39 8.84
CA SER A 176 -29.62 -15.81 7.54
C SER A 176 -30.85 -15.00 7.04
N SER A 177 -31.68 -14.53 7.95
CA SER A 177 -32.92 -13.80 7.59
C SER A 177 -32.71 -12.30 7.28
N ARG A 178 -31.55 -11.73 7.59
CA ARG A 178 -31.33 -10.26 7.54
C ARG A 178 -30.09 -9.81 6.78
N TRP A 179 -29.31 -10.74 6.22
CA TRP A 179 -28.02 -10.44 5.61
C TRP A 179 -28.11 -9.45 4.44
N GLN A 180 -29.15 -9.58 3.59
CA GLN A 180 -29.35 -8.68 2.45
C GLN A 180 -29.50 -7.21 2.88
N ARG A 181 -30.18 -6.94 4.02
CA ARG A 181 -30.32 -5.59 4.56
C ARG A 181 -29.02 -4.98 5.06
N SER A 182 -28.02 -5.81 5.36
CA SER A 182 -26.70 -5.36 5.81
C SER A 182 -25.74 -5.02 4.66
N LEU A 183 -26.17 -5.23 3.41
CA LEU A 183 -25.39 -4.93 2.20
C LEU A 183 -25.57 -3.49 1.71
N VAL A 184 -26.50 -2.74 2.28
CA VAL A 184 -26.89 -1.42 1.81
C VAL A 184 -26.88 -0.39 2.94
N VAL A 185 -26.70 0.86 2.57
CA VAL A 185 -26.82 2.01 3.48
C VAL A 185 -28.26 2.51 3.45
N HIS A 186 -28.92 2.57 4.61
CA HIS A 186 -30.28 3.07 4.72
C HIS A 186 -30.29 4.60 4.71
N ARG A 187 -31.15 5.19 3.89
CA ARG A 187 -31.39 6.64 3.83
C ARG A 187 -32.44 7.05 4.86
N GLY A 188 -32.42 8.31 5.28
CA GLY A 188 -33.41 8.84 6.24
C GLY A 188 -33.19 8.39 7.69
N VAL A 189 -32.07 7.75 8.00
CA VAL A 189 -31.70 7.34 9.37
C VAL A 189 -30.78 8.36 10.03
N GLY A 190 -30.74 8.39 11.35
CA GLY A 190 -29.83 9.26 12.09
C GLY A 190 -28.36 8.94 11.82
N TRP A 191 -27.48 9.98 11.92
CA TRP A 191 -26.06 9.92 11.57
C TRP A 191 -25.29 8.70 12.13
N LYS A 192 -25.57 8.31 13.38
CA LYS A 192 -24.91 7.14 14.01
C LYS A 192 -25.23 5.83 13.28
N ARG A 193 -26.49 5.69 12.82
CA ARG A 193 -26.93 4.51 12.08
C ARG A 193 -26.35 4.54 10.67
N PHE A 194 -26.37 5.69 10.01
CA PHE A 194 -25.78 5.88 8.70
C PHE A 194 -24.29 5.49 8.70
N ASN A 195 -23.51 6.00 9.65
CA ASN A 195 -22.07 5.68 9.77
C ASN A 195 -21.82 4.19 10.05
N TRP A 196 -22.69 3.54 10.84
CA TRP A 196 -22.63 2.10 11.05
C TRP A 196 -22.89 1.32 9.75
N ASP A 197 -23.95 1.67 9.03
CA ASP A 197 -24.32 1.00 7.79
C ASP A 197 -23.21 1.20 6.74
N LEU A 198 -22.64 2.40 6.65
CA LEU A 198 -21.55 2.73 5.73
C LEU A 198 -20.29 1.89 6.02
N HIS A 199 -19.84 1.84 7.28
CA HIS A 199 -18.70 1.02 7.69
C HIS A 199 -18.94 -0.47 7.39
N SER A 200 -20.12 -0.95 7.72
CA SER A 200 -20.53 -2.35 7.54
C SER A 200 -20.58 -2.75 6.07
N MET A 201 -21.19 -1.90 5.22
CA MET A 201 -21.28 -2.09 3.77
C MET A 201 -19.90 -2.04 3.12
N MET A 202 -19.08 -1.01 3.41
CA MET A 202 -17.72 -0.91 2.88
C MET A 202 -16.90 -2.14 3.24
N GLY A 203 -16.97 -2.59 4.51
CA GLY A 203 -16.24 -3.76 4.98
C GLY A 203 -16.60 -5.04 4.25
N PHE A 204 -17.88 -5.25 3.94
CA PHE A 204 -18.31 -6.42 3.19
C PHE A 204 -17.85 -6.37 1.73
N TRP A 205 -18.15 -5.28 1.03
CA TRP A 205 -17.87 -5.18 -0.41
C TRP A 205 -16.37 -5.08 -0.73
N SER A 206 -15.56 -4.53 0.18
CA SER A 206 -14.11 -4.46 -0.01
C SER A 206 -13.34 -5.66 0.56
N LEU A 207 -14.01 -6.63 1.23
CA LEU A 207 -13.34 -7.72 1.94
C LEU A 207 -12.36 -8.49 1.05
N GLY A 208 -12.78 -8.87 -0.15
CA GLY A 208 -11.93 -9.60 -1.10
C GLY A 208 -10.67 -8.81 -1.47
N PHE A 209 -10.82 -7.53 -1.80
CA PHE A 209 -9.69 -6.65 -2.11
C PHE A 209 -8.79 -6.45 -0.89
N THR A 210 -9.36 -6.19 0.29
CA THR A 210 -8.59 -6.02 1.53
C THR A 210 -7.76 -7.26 1.85
N LEU A 211 -8.32 -8.47 1.67
CA LEU A 211 -7.59 -9.72 1.86
C LEU A 211 -6.51 -9.92 0.79
N ILE A 212 -6.79 -9.61 -0.48
CA ILE A 212 -5.78 -9.67 -1.55
C ILE A 212 -4.61 -8.74 -1.20
N PHE A 213 -4.87 -7.48 -0.85
CA PHE A 213 -3.81 -6.52 -0.50
C PHE A 213 -3.03 -6.96 0.73
N ALA A 214 -3.70 -7.44 1.79
CA ALA A 214 -3.02 -7.84 3.01
C ALA A 214 -2.19 -9.13 2.80
N ILE A 215 -2.74 -10.17 2.18
CA ILE A 215 -2.04 -11.45 1.97
C ILE A 215 -0.86 -11.26 1.00
N SER A 216 -1.06 -10.53 -0.10
CA SER A 216 0.03 -10.22 -1.02
C SER A 216 1.08 -9.30 -0.38
N GLY A 217 0.67 -8.37 0.49
CA GLY A 217 1.58 -7.55 1.30
C GLY A 217 2.45 -8.39 2.25
N ILE A 218 1.87 -9.41 2.91
CA ILE A 218 2.63 -10.37 3.72
C ILE A 218 3.68 -11.08 2.85
N TYR A 219 3.28 -11.57 1.67
CA TYR A 219 4.19 -12.22 0.74
C TYR A 219 5.34 -11.30 0.33
N LEU A 220 5.05 -10.05 -0.06
CA LEU A 220 6.07 -9.06 -0.46
C LEU A 220 7.03 -8.70 0.68
N CYS A 221 6.58 -8.75 1.93
CA CYS A 221 7.43 -8.53 3.09
C CYS A 221 8.31 -9.74 3.46
N PHE A 222 7.84 -10.97 3.20
CA PHE A 222 8.49 -12.22 3.60
C PHE A 222 8.60 -13.23 2.44
N PRO A 223 9.08 -12.86 1.25
CA PRO A 223 9.08 -13.75 0.08
C PRO A 223 9.85 -15.05 0.32
N GLU A 224 10.99 -14.99 1.00
CA GLU A 224 11.83 -16.15 1.30
C GLU A 224 11.10 -17.20 2.14
N ALA A 225 10.25 -16.78 3.09
CA ALA A 225 9.47 -17.70 3.91
C ALA A 225 8.44 -18.47 3.07
N PHE A 226 7.80 -17.80 2.11
CA PHE A 226 6.85 -18.42 1.18
C PHE A 226 7.55 -19.37 0.20
N HIS A 227 8.68 -18.98 -0.37
CA HIS A 227 9.46 -19.85 -1.25
C HIS A 227 9.98 -21.08 -0.50
N THR A 228 10.54 -20.90 0.70
CA THR A 228 11.00 -22.02 1.53
C THR A 228 9.85 -22.97 1.90
N TRP A 229 8.68 -22.42 2.21
CA TRP A 229 7.48 -23.24 2.47
C TRP A 229 7.04 -24.00 1.21
N ALA A 230 7.01 -23.32 0.06
CA ALA A 230 6.65 -23.93 -1.21
C ALA A 230 7.62 -25.07 -1.60
N ASP A 231 8.92 -24.85 -1.42
CA ASP A 231 9.96 -25.84 -1.72
C ASP A 231 9.87 -27.08 -0.84
N ARG A 232 9.45 -26.92 0.41
CA ARG A 232 9.28 -28.05 1.36
C ARG A 232 7.98 -28.81 1.17
N THR A 233 6.94 -28.16 0.67
CA THR A 233 5.58 -28.70 0.66
C THR A 233 5.19 -29.28 -0.69
N PHE A 234 5.68 -28.69 -1.77
CA PHE A 234 5.34 -29.09 -3.13
C PHE A 234 6.56 -29.73 -3.78
N GLU A 235 6.39 -30.99 -4.23
CA GLU A 235 7.41 -31.66 -5.02
C GLU A 235 7.74 -30.87 -6.29
N LEU A 236 8.95 -31.05 -6.80
CA LEU A 236 9.46 -30.39 -8.01
C LEU A 236 8.76 -30.88 -9.30
N THR A 237 7.45 -31.13 -9.23
CA THR A 237 6.65 -31.44 -10.41
C THR A 237 6.49 -30.16 -11.25
N GLN A 238 7.26 -30.10 -12.33
CA GLN A 238 7.19 -29.02 -13.30
C GLN A 238 6.03 -29.28 -14.27
N ASP A 239 5.35 -28.21 -14.68
CA ASP A 239 4.40 -28.27 -15.78
C ASP A 239 5.13 -28.37 -17.14
N ASN A 240 4.36 -28.47 -18.25
CA ASN A 240 4.92 -28.53 -19.61
C ASN A 240 5.75 -27.30 -20.00
N ALA A 241 5.68 -26.20 -19.23
CA ALA A 241 6.48 -24.98 -19.40
C ALA A 241 7.70 -24.93 -18.45
N GLY A 242 7.98 -25.99 -17.69
CA GLY A 242 9.08 -26.06 -16.72
C GLY A 242 8.86 -25.25 -15.44
N GLN A 243 7.61 -24.80 -15.15
CA GLN A 243 7.26 -24.03 -13.96
C GLN A 243 6.42 -24.86 -13.00
N ARG A 244 6.66 -24.70 -11.70
CA ARG A 244 5.80 -25.30 -10.69
C ARG A 244 4.49 -24.48 -10.57
N PRO A 245 3.32 -25.14 -10.41
CA PRO A 245 2.04 -24.42 -10.20
C PRO A 245 2.08 -23.43 -9.04
N ILE A 246 2.80 -23.75 -7.97
CA ILE A 246 2.95 -22.87 -6.80
C ILE A 246 3.70 -21.56 -7.13
N ASP A 247 4.74 -21.62 -7.98
CA ASP A 247 5.50 -20.44 -8.39
C ASP A 247 4.62 -19.48 -9.20
N ARG A 248 3.70 -20.01 -10.00
CA ARG A 248 2.70 -19.23 -10.72
C ARG A 248 1.71 -18.56 -9.77
N ILE A 249 1.27 -19.26 -8.71
CA ILE A 249 0.40 -18.69 -7.68
C ILE A 249 1.12 -17.55 -6.95
N LEU A 250 2.36 -17.74 -6.52
CA LEU A 250 3.15 -16.72 -5.84
C LEU A 250 3.42 -15.51 -6.76
N TYR A 251 3.70 -15.75 -8.04
CA TYR A 251 3.83 -14.70 -9.04
C TYR A 251 2.55 -13.85 -9.12
N TRP A 252 1.39 -14.48 -9.30
CA TRP A 252 0.12 -13.77 -9.38
C TRP A 252 -0.27 -13.10 -8.07
N LEU A 253 0.09 -13.67 -6.93
CA LEU A 253 -0.11 -13.04 -5.64
C LEU A 253 0.65 -11.69 -5.55
N ALA A 254 1.91 -11.66 -6.00
CA ALA A 254 2.67 -10.41 -6.06
C ALA A 254 2.04 -9.39 -7.03
N PHE A 255 1.72 -9.82 -8.25
CA PHE A 255 1.19 -8.93 -9.28
C PHE A 255 -0.22 -8.40 -8.96
N SER A 256 -1.05 -9.20 -8.28
CA SER A 256 -2.37 -8.75 -7.81
C SER A 256 -2.29 -7.59 -6.83
N HIS A 257 -1.23 -7.48 -6.04
CA HIS A 257 -1.01 -6.35 -5.14
C HIS A 257 -0.97 -5.01 -5.90
N PHE A 258 -0.35 -5.01 -7.07
CA PHE A 258 -0.14 -3.82 -7.90
C PHE A 258 -1.27 -3.55 -8.90
N GLY A 259 -2.35 -4.35 -8.90
CA GLY A 259 -3.38 -4.28 -9.93
C GLY A 259 -2.91 -4.74 -11.32
N ARG A 260 -1.82 -5.48 -11.40
CA ARG A 260 -1.28 -6.01 -12.64
C ARG A 260 -1.79 -7.43 -12.88
N ILE A 261 -3.06 -7.54 -13.25
CA ILE A 261 -3.72 -8.81 -13.51
C ILE A 261 -3.73 -9.19 -15.01
N ASN A 262 -2.91 -8.53 -15.82
CA ASN A 262 -2.73 -8.81 -17.24
C ASN A 262 -2.19 -10.24 -17.40
N GLY A 263 -2.93 -11.09 -18.10
CA GLY A 263 -2.56 -12.50 -18.33
C GLY A 263 -3.42 -13.54 -17.60
N ILE A 264 -4.38 -13.13 -16.74
CA ILE A 264 -5.41 -14.05 -16.21
C ILE A 264 -6.66 -14.04 -17.13
N GLY A 265 -6.48 -13.92 -18.45
CA GLY A 265 -7.60 -13.91 -19.40
C GLY A 265 -8.37 -12.59 -19.50
N LEU A 266 -8.05 -11.58 -18.69
CA LEU A 266 -8.47 -10.20 -18.87
C LEU A 266 -7.35 -9.47 -19.62
N VAL A 267 -7.45 -9.45 -20.92
CA VAL A 267 -6.44 -8.89 -21.81
C VAL A 267 -6.59 -7.37 -21.83
N CYS A 268 -5.73 -6.68 -21.07
CA CYS A 268 -5.42 -5.30 -21.35
C CYS A 268 -4.13 -5.27 -22.16
N ASP A 269 -4.22 -5.13 -23.46
CA ASP A 269 -3.06 -5.01 -24.34
C ASP A 269 -2.47 -3.60 -24.24
N GLY A 270 -1.56 -3.40 -23.26
CA GLY A 270 -0.84 -2.15 -23.11
C GLY A 270 -1.62 -1.00 -22.41
N PRO A 271 -1.07 0.21 -22.43
CA PRO A 271 -1.70 1.38 -21.81
C PRO A 271 -2.97 1.76 -22.58
N GLY A 272 -4.11 1.83 -21.88
CA GLY A 272 -5.40 2.18 -22.45
C GLY A 272 -6.51 2.18 -21.42
N PHE A 273 -7.77 2.24 -21.88
CA PHE A 273 -8.95 2.31 -21.01
C PHE A 273 -9.02 1.15 -20.02
N CYS A 274 -8.69 -0.07 -20.46
CA CYS A 274 -8.70 -1.26 -19.61
C CYS A 274 -7.70 -1.16 -18.45
N ASP A 275 -6.44 -0.77 -18.73
CA ASP A 275 -5.40 -0.55 -17.71
C ASP A 275 -5.81 0.52 -16.71
N GLN A 276 -6.35 1.65 -17.20
CA GLN A 276 -6.82 2.73 -16.35
C GLN A 276 -8.01 2.33 -15.48
N ALA A 277 -8.94 1.54 -16.02
CA ALA A 277 -10.10 1.03 -15.25
C ALA A 277 -9.66 0.09 -14.12
N ILE A 278 -8.68 -0.79 -14.37
CA ILE A 278 -8.10 -1.65 -13.34
C ILE A 278 -7.41 -0.80 -12.27
N LYS A 279 -6.55 0.14 -12.66
CA LYS A 279 -5.87 1.05 -11.72
C LYS A 279 -6.87 1.85 -10.87
N ALA A 280 -7.90 2.40 -11.48
CA ALA A 280 -8.95 3.13 -10.77
C ALA A 280 -9.67 2.22 -9.75
N THR A 281 -9.97 0.97 -10.13
CA THR A 281 -10.58 -0.02 -9.24
C THR A 281 -9.66 -0.34 -8.06
N TRP A 282 -8.38 -0.61 -8.31
CA TRP A 282 -7.39 -0.88 -7.25
C TRP A 282 -7.20 0.30 -6.32
N ALA A 283 -7.05 1.51 -6.87
CA ALA A 283 -6.93 2.75 -6.08
C ALA A 283 -8.18 3.00 -5.23
N PHE A 284 -9.37 2.80 -5.80
CA PHE A 284 -10.63 2.95 -5.07
C PHE A 284 -10.72 1.96 -3.89
N PHE A 285 -10.55 0.65 -4.15
CA PHE A 285 -10.62 -0.35 -3.09
C PHE A 285 -9.44 -0.28 -2.11
N GLY A 286 -8.27 0.18 -2.55
CA GLY A 286 -7.14 0.48 -1.68
C GLY A 286 -7.43 1.61 -0.69
N MET A 287 -8.26 2.61 -1.07
CA MET A 287 -8.67 3.72 -0.20
C MET A 287 -9.74 3.32 0.83
N VAL A 288 -10.51 2.26 0.57
CA VAL A 288 -11.62 1.86 1.45
C VAL A 288 -11.18 1.57 2.89
N PRO A 289 -10.07 0.85 3.17
CA PRO A 289 -9.64 0.62 4.56
C PRO A 289 -9.32 1.92 5.32
N ALA A 290 -8.81 2.96 4.65
CA ALA A 290 -8.63 4.29 5.26
C ALA A 290 -9.98 4.92 5.64
N ALA A 291 -10.98 4.87 4.77
CA ALA A 291 -12.34 5.33 5.06
C ALA A 291 -12.99 4.51 6.18
N MET A 292 -12.71 3.20 6.23
CA MET A 292 -13.17 2.33 7.32
C MET A 292 -12.54 2.69 8.66
N PHE A 293 -11.28 3.06 8.69
CA PHE A 293 -10.65 3.59 9.92
C PHE A 293 -11.35 4.85 10.40
N VAL A 294 -11.64 5.80 9.53
CA VAL A 294 -12.35 7.04 9.88
C VAL A 294 -13.74 6.73 10.45
N THR A 295 -14.54 5.93 9.75
CA THR A 295 -15.89 5.55 10.20
C THR A 295 -15.88 4.72 11.49
N GLY A 296 -14.91 3.82 11.64
CA GLY A 296 -14.66 3.03 12.84
C GLY A 296 -14.26 3.90 14.05
N SER A 297 -13.39 4.89 13.85
CA SER A 297 -12.97 5.85 14.86
C SER A 297 -14.13 6.71 15.36
N ILE A 298 -15.03 7.14 14.47
CA ILE A 298 -16.26 7.85 14.83
C ILE A 298 -17.15 6.96 15.71
N MET A 299 -17.30 5.68 15.39
CA MET A 299 -18.08 4.75 16.20
C MET A 299 -17.45 4.51 17.57
N TRP A 300 -16.14 4.30 17.61
CA TRP A 300 -15.39 4.14 18.86
C TRP A 300 -15.51 5.38 19.75
N TRP A 301 -15.31 6.58 19.19
CA TRP A 301 -15.49 7.85 19.90
C TRP A 301 -16.88 7.94 20.53
N ASN A 302 -17.92 7.68 19.77
CA ASN A 302 -19.29 7.76 20.26
C ASN A 302 -19.63 6.71 21.34
N ARG A 303 -18.99 5.53 21.27
CA ARG A 303 -19.29 4.40 22.16
C ARG A 303 -18.44 4.39 23.43
N VAL A 304 -17.17 4.74 23.32
CA VAL A 304 -16.19 4.67 24.41
C VAL A 304 -15.93 6.04 25.00
N VAL A 305 -15.34 6.95 24.22
CA VAL A 305 -14.82 8.24 24.70
C VAL A 305 -15.93 9.13 25.24
N LYS A 306 -17.03 9.29 24.52
CA LYS A 306 -18.16 10.12 24.99
C LYS A 306 -18.78 9.63 26.30
N ARG A 307 -18.69 8.32 26.59
CA ARG A 307 -19.17 7.79 27.87
C ARG A 307 -18.24 8.15 29.02
N TRP A 308 -16.94 8.15 28.78
CA TRP A 308 -15.93 8.54 29.77
C TRP A 308 -15.97 10.03 30.09
N LEU A 309 -16.26 10.84 29.07
CA LEU A 309 -16.33 12.31 29.23
C LEU A 309 -17.67 12.80 29.79
N ARG A 310 -18.67 11.95 29.98
CA ARG A 310 -19.92 12.36 30.66
C ARG A 310 -19.64 12.45 32.15
N PRO A 311 -19.83 13.66 32.79
CA PRO A 311 -19.76 13.77 34.23
C PRO A 311 -20.79 12.83 34.87
N ALA A 312 -20.42 12.17 35.96
CA ALA A 312 -21.36 11.41 36.77
C ALA A 312 -22.51 12.33 37.15
N SER A 313 -23.67 12.18 36.52
CA SER A 313 -24.85 12.90 36.92
C SER A 313 -25.15 12.51 38.36
N VAL A 314 -25.13 13.48 39.27
CA VAL A 314 -25.60 13.37 40.65
C VAL A 314 -26.94 12.66 40.58
N LYS A 315 -27.02 11.44 41.10
CA LYS A 315 -28.28 10.79 41.38
C LYS A 315 -28.98 11.65 42.43
N HIS A 316 -29.84 12.56 42.00
CA HIS A 316 -30.81 13.14 42.89
C HIS A 316 -31.68 12.00 43.41
N SER A 317 -31.44 11.61 44.66
CA SER A 317 -32.36 10.82 45.42
C SER A 317 -33.61 11.68 45.65
N SER A 318 -34.63 11.45 44.85
CA SER A 318 -35.97 11.81 45.23
C SER A 318 -36.49 10.72 46.20
N ARG A 319 -36.51 11.08 47.46
CA ARG A 319 -37.35 10.40 48.45
C ARG A 319 -38.82 10.66 48.15
#